data_660a99c87583304cf7d39117d1402ff4
#
_entry.id   660a99c87583304cf7d39117d1402ff4
#
_cell.length_a   1.000
_cell.length_b   1.000
_cell.length_c   1.000
_cell.angle_alpha   90.00
_cell.angle_beta   90.00
_cell.angle_gamma   90.00
#
_symmetry.space_group_name_H-M   'P 1'
#
loop_
_entity.id
_entity.type
_entity.pdbx_description
1 polymer ?
#
loop_
_entity_poly.entity_id
_entity_poly.type
_entity_poly.pdbx_seq_one_letter_code
_entity_poly.pdbx_strand_id
1 'polypeptide(L)'
;LPMIWKITLGSLRNKLLILLPGALALSQFAPAAITPLLMLGGAYLCYEGAEKIYEKIAPHAAHAHESAVESVALDPKQFEDEKVAGAIKTDFILSAEIMAISLAAIESTSIWMRAAALAAVAVMITVGVYGAVALIVKMDDAGLALSRADGDGGFASFKRALGRFLVRAMPPALTTLSTVGTAAMLWVGGQILLHGLETFHLGWPAHVVHVIAEKAASPFAGAVHAIVNWVVSAALSGVFGLIVGLALIPVASYVVSPLLRGVKRLFGKKPTSAGAR
;
A
#
# COMPACT_ATOMS: atom_id res chain seq x y z
N LEU A 1 2.70 -2.22 19.30
CA LEU A 1 3.22 -0.85 19.17
C LEU A 1 4.66 -0.77 18.64
N PRO A 2 5.65 -1.63 19.06
CA PRO A 2 7.01 -1.56 18.53
C PRO A 2 7.10 -1.72 17.01
N MET A 3 6.30 -2.64 16.43
CA MET A 3 6.23 -2.87 14.98
C MET A 3 5.73 -1.61 14.25
N ILE A 4 4.64 -0.99 14.73
CA ILE A 4 4.10 0.24 14.13
C ILE A 4 5.14 1.35 14.16
N TRP A 5 5.87 1.50 15.27
CA TRP A 5 6.95 2.49 15.39
C TRP A 5 8.09 2.24 14.40
N LYS A 6 8.52 0.97 14.23
CA LYS A 6 9.51 0.60 13.21
C LYS A 6 9.06 0.99 11.80
N ILE A 7 7.79 0.67 11.46
CA ILE A 7 7.21 1.01 10.15
C ILE A 7 7.13 2.53 9.97
N THR A 8 6.62 3.25 10.96
CA THR A 8 6.48 4.72 10.93
C THR A 8 7.83 5.40 10.70
N LEU A 9 8.85 5.01 11.47
CA LEU A 9 10.18 5.59 11.36
C LEU A 9 10.85 5.22 10.02
N GLY A 10 10.72 3.98 9.58
CA GLY A 10 11.21 3.51 8.28
C GLY A 10 10.54 4.25 7.12
N SER A 11 9.22 4.39 7.17
CA SER A 11 8.43 5.15 6.22
C SER A 11 8.85 6.61 6.16
N LEU A 12 8.91 7.29 7.30
CA LEU A 12 9.30 8.71 7.37
C LEU A 12 10.72 8.92 6.85
N ARG A 13 11.65 8.04 7.23
CA ARG A 13 13.04 8.07 6.74
C ARG A 13 13.09 7.92 5.23
N ASN A 14 12.35 6.98 4.65
CA ASN A 14 12.29 6.79 3.21
C ASN A 14 11.71 8.01 2.49
N LYS A 15 10.64 8.59 3.03
CA LYS A 15 10.00 9.79 2.47
C LYS A 15 10.95 10.98 2.45
N LEU A 16 11.62 11.26 3.57
CA LEU A 16 12.46 12.44 3.71
C LEU A 16 13.85 12.29 3.09
N LEU A 17 14.46 11.09 3.15
CA LEU A 17 15.84 10.90 2.70
C LEU A 17 15.95 10.32 1.29
N ILE A 18 14.92 9.66 0.77
CA ILE A 18 14.95 9.05 -0.56
C ILE A 18 13.95 9.70 -1.49
N LEU A 19 12.65 9.69 -1.12
CA LEU A 19 11.60 10.17 -2.01
C LEU A 19 11.64 11.67 -2.22
N LEU A 20 11.81 12.46 -1.17
CA LEU A 20 11.84 13.91 -1.27
C LEU A 20 13.01 14.39 -2.15
N PRO A 21 14.29 14.05 -1.89
CA PRO A 21 15.37 14.47 -2.76
C PRO A 21 15.28 13.82 -4.16
N GLY A 22 14.80 12.59 -4.25
CA GLY A 22 14.57 11.91 -5.52
C GLY A 22 13.49 12.60 -6.38
N ALA A 23 12.36 12.99 -5.78
CA ALA A 23 11.29 13.72 -6.47
C ALA A 23 11.77 15.09 -6.94
N LEU A 24 12.50 15.83 -6.10
CA LEU A 24 13.07 17.13 -6.47
C LEU A 24 14.10 16.98 -7.59
N ALA A 25 15.00 16.01 -7.50
CA ALA A 25 16.00 15.75 -8.53
C ALA A 25 15.34 15.33 -9.86
N LEU A 26 14.39 14.38 -9.84
CA LEU A 26 13.66 13.96 -11.03
C LEU A 26 12.88 15.11 -11.67
N SER A 27 12.22 15.93 -10.86
CA SER A 27 11.47 17.07 -11.39
C SER A 27 12.36 18.11 -12.06
N GLN A 28 13.60 18.23 -11.61
CA GLN A 28 14.57 19.19 -12.17
C GLN A 28 15.32 18.67 -13.38
N PHE A 29 15.77 17.41 -13.33
CA PHE A 29 16.70 16.85 -14.32
C PHE A 29 16.05 15.89 -15.32
N ALA A 30 14.98 15.19 -14.92
CA ALA A 30 14.32 14.18 -15.74
C ALA A 30 12.82 14.07 -15.48
N PRO A 31 12.04 15.15 -15.72
CA PRO A 31 10.60 15.14 -15.43
C PRO A 31 9.84 14.04 -16.19
N ALA A 32 10.27 13.71 -17.40
CA ALA A 32 9.68 12.64 -18.22
C ALA A 32 9.86 11.22 -17.60
N ALA A 33 10.80 11.03 -16.67
CA ALA A 33 11.02 9.74 -16.01
C ALA A 33 10.02 9.49 -14.86
N ILE A 34 9.34 10.51 -14.36
CA ILE A 34 8.42 10.39 -13.21
C ILE A 34 7.28 9.45 -13.56
N THR A 35 6.59 9.67 -14.69
CA THR A 35 5.44 8.85 -15.11
C THR A 35 5.79 7.37 -15.28
N PRO A 36 6.84 6.96 -16.02
CA PRO A 36 7.22 5.54 -16.11
C PRO A 36 7.55 4.91 -14.76
N LEU A 37 8.24 5.63 -13.88
CA LEU A 37 8.58 5.12 -12.54
C LEU A 37 7.33 4.92 -11.68
N LEU A 38 6.38 5.85 -11.73
CA LEU A 38 5.09 5.70 -11.06
C LEU A 38 4.31 4.52 -11.63
N MET A 39 4.28 4.34 -12.96
CA MET A 39 3.62 3.19 -13.58
C MET A 39 4.20 1.84 -13.13
N LEU A 40 5.51 1.74 -12.99
CA LEU A 40 6.14 0.53 -12.43
C LEU A 40 5.69 0.29 -10.98
N GLY A 41 5.60 1.35 -10.17
CA GLY A 41 5.04 1.29 -8.82
C GLY A 41 3.57 0.87 -8.82
N GLY A 42 2.75 1.48 -9.68
CA GLY A 42 1.34 1.15 -9.84
C GLY A 42 1.11 -0.30 -10.27
N ALA A 43 1.91 -0.80 -11.23
CA ALA A 43 1.90 -2.20 -11.65
C ALA A 43 2.24 -3.14 -10.48
N TYR A 44 3.22 -2.78 -9.66
CA TYR A 44 3.55 -3.54 -8.45
C TYR A 44 2.39 -3.57 -7.44
N LEU A 45 1.72 -2.42 -7.21
CA LEU A 45 0.54 -2.36 -6.32
C LEU A 45 -0.61 -3.22 -6.85
N CYS A 46 -0.86 -3.19 -8.17
CA CYS A 46 -1.86 -4.05 -8.81
C CYS A 46 -1.53 -5.53 -8.64
N TYR A 47 -0.27 -5.92 -8.84
CA TYR A 47 0.22 -7.28 -8.62
C TYR A 47 -0.01 -7.72 -7.17
N GLU A 48 0.50 -6.98 -6.19
CA GLU A 48 0.40 -7.30 -4.76
C GLU A 48 -1.06 -7.33 -4.29
N GLY A 49 -1.89 -6.38 -4.76
CA GLY A 49 -3.32 -6.35 -4.45
C GLY A 49 -4.08 -7.55 -5.03
N ALA A 50 -3.78 -7.94 -6.26
CA ALA A 50 -4.37 -9.10 -6.92
C ALA A 50 -3.91 -10.42 -6.28
N GLU A 51 -2.63 -10.54 -5.89
CA GLU A 51 -2.08 -11.69 -5.17
C GLU A 51 -2.83 -11.91 -3.86
N LYS A 52 -3.03 -10.86 -3.05
CA LYS A 52 -3.81 -10.94 -1.79
C LYS A 52 -5.26 -11.37 -2.00
N ILE A 53 -5.89 -11.00 -3.12
CA ILE A 53 -7.24 -11.46 -3.47
C ILE A 53 -7.19 -12.93 -3.91
N TYR A 54 -6.23 -13.29 -4.75
CA TYR A 54 -6.06 -14.67 -5.24
C TYR A 54 -5.83 -15.64 -4.08
N GLU A 55 -4.99 -15.32 -3.11
CA GLU A 55 -4.76 -16.12 -1.90
C GLU A 55 -6.05 -16.35 -1.09
N LYS A 56 -6.92 -15.34 -1.00
CA LYS A 56 -8.21 -15.46 -0.29
C LYS A 56 -9.21 -16.36 -1.03
N ILE A 57 -9.20 -16.35 -2.37
CA ILE A 57 -10.16 -17.10 -3.20
C ILE A 57 -9.69 -18.53 -3.45
N ALA A 58 -8.39 -18.75 -3.62
CA ALA A 58 -7.79 -20.04 -3.95
C ALA A 58 -6.68 -20.45 -2.97
N PRO A 59 -6.97 -20.64 -1.68
CA PRO A 59 -5.97 -20.90 -0.66
C PRO A 59 -5.12 -22.16 -0.93
N HIS A 60 -5.69 -23.20 -1.55
CA HIS A 60 -4.97 -24.45 -1.87
C HIS A 60 -3.95 -24.30 -3.01
N ALA A 61 -4.18 -23.39 -3.95
CA ALA A 61 -3.22 -23.11 -5.03
C ALA A 61 -2.10 -22.17 -4.56
N ALA A 62 -2.40 -21.25 -3.64
CA ALA A 62 -1.44 -20.36 -3.04
C ALA A 62 -0.41 -21.11 -2.16
N HIS A 63 -0.88 -22.06 -1.35
CA HIS A 63 0.01 -22.90 -0.53
C HIS A 63 0.97 -23.78 -1.35
N ALA A 64 0.63 -24.17 -2.57
CA ALA A 64 1.52 -24.92 -3.45
C ALA A 64 2.69 -24.05 -3.98
N HIS A 65 2.47 -22.74 -4.14
CA HIS A 65 3.53 -21.78 -4.50
C HIS A 65 4.37 -21.34 -3.30
N GLU A 66 3.73 -21.12 -2.16
CA GLU A 66 4.37 -20.72 -0.90
C GLU A 66 5.22 -21.87 -0.33
N SER A 67 4.75 -23.11 -0.37
CA SER A 67 5.49 -24.30 0.07
C SER A 67 6.76 -24.58 -0.74
N ALA A 68 6.85 -24.11 -1.97
CA ALA A 68 8.07 -24.19 -2.77
C ALA A 68 9.14 -23.14 -2.37
N VAL A 69 8.74 -22.11 -1.61
CA VAL A 69 9.62 -21.03 -1.13
C VAL A 69 9.84 -21.13 0.40
N GLU A 70 8.87 -21.64 1.14
CA GLU A 70 8.83 -21.69 2.63
C GLU A 70 9.24 -23.04 3.25
N SER A 71 10.20 -23.75 2.72
CA SER A 71 10.74 -24.93 3.42
C SER A 71 11.75 -24.59 4.55
N VAL A 72 11.84 -23.33 4.95
CA VAL A 72 12.61 -22.91 6.13
C VAL A 72 11.61 -22.34 7.14
N ALA A 73 11.44 -23.01 8.28
CA ALA A 73 10.71 -22.47 9.42
C ALA A 73 11.34 -21.13 9.82
N LEU A 74 10.72 -20.02 9.41
CA LEU A 74 11.20 -18.68 9.76
C LEU A 74 11.05 -18.48 11.28
N ASP A 75 12.11 -17.96 11.90
CA ASP A 75 12.05 -17.48 13.28
C ASP A 75 10.95 -16.38 13.35
N PRO A 76 10.12 -16.34 14.42
CA PRO A 76 9.09 -15.31 14.61
C PRO A 76 9.58 -13.88 14.36
N LYS A 77 10.86 -13.61 14.67
CA LYS A 77 11.48 -12.31 14.40
C LYS A 77 11.70 -12.05 12.90
N GLN A 78 12.09 -13.05 12.14
CA GLN A 78 12.26 -12.94 10.69
C GLN A 78 10.91 -12.68 10.02
N PHE A 79 9.85 -13.36 10.45
CA PHE A 79 8.49 -13.11 9.97
C PHE A 79 8.01 -11.68 10.28
N GLU A 80 8.30 -11.15 11.49
CA GLU A 80 8.00 -9.75 11.83
C GLU A 80 8.74 -8.79 10.91
N ASP A 81 10.05 -8.99 10.71
CA ASP A 81 10.89 -8.12 9.91
C ASP A 81 10.47 -8.13 8.42
N GLU A 82 10.04 -9.27 7.88
CA GLU A 82 9.48 -9.36 6.51
C GLU A 82 8.15 -8.60 6.37
N LYS A 83 7.24 -8.73 7.34
CA LYS A 83 5.99 -7.95 7.36
C LYS A 83 6.24 -6.44 7.44
N VAL A 84 7.20 -6.03 8.26
CA VAL A 84 7.63 -4.63 8.38
C VAL A 84 8.22 -4.14 7.05
N ALA A 85 9.11 -4.91 6.42
CA ALA A 85 9.71 -4.56 5.15
C ALA A 85 8.68 -4.45 4.02
N GLY A 86 7.71 -5.38 3.95
CA GLY A 86 6.60 -5.32 3.00
C GLY A 86 5.74 -4.07 3.18
N ALA A 87 5.36 -3.75 4.42
CA ALA A 87 4.58 -2.55 4.72
C ALA A 87 5.32 -1.27 4.32
N ILE A 88 6.62 -1.17 4.62
CA ILE A 88 7.46 -0.01 4.24
C ILE A 88 7.56 0.10 2.72
N LYS A 89 7.68 -1.02 1.99
CA LYS A 89 7.78 -1.03 0.53
C LYS A 89 6.49 -0.54 -0.13
N THR A 90 5.34 -1.02 0.32
CA THR A 90 4.03 -0.58 -0.17
C THR A 90 3.81 0.91 0.11
N ASP A 91 4.11 1.36 1.34
CA ASP A 91 4.03 2.77 1.71
C ASP A 91 4.99 3.65 0.88
N PHE A 92 6.17 3.15 0.54
CA PHE A 92 7.12 3.85 -0.31
C PHE A 92 6.53 4.19 -1.69
N ILE A 93 5.84 3.23 -2.33
CA ILE A 93 5.23 3.41 -3.65
C ILE A 93 4.05 4.38 -3.58
N LEU A 94 3.14 4.20 -2.62
CA LEU A 94 2.01 5.11 -2.39
C LEU A 94 2.49 6.54 -2.08
N SER A 95 3.57 6.65 -1.33
CA SER A 95 4.15 7.94 -0.98
C SER A 95 4.86 8.62 -2.15
N ALA A 96 5.46 7.85 -3.06
CA ALA A 96 6.07 8.40 -4.28
C ALA A 96 5.01 9.07 -5.15
N GLU A 97 3.82 8.46 -5.29
CA GLU A 97 2.69 9.05 -6.00
C GLU A 97 2.22 10.34 -5.33
N ILE A 98 1.95 10.30 -4.02
CA ILE A 98 1.49 11.48 -3.28
C ILE A 98 2.50 12.63 -3.39
N MET A 99 3.80 12.32 -3.31
CA MET A 99 4.85 13.32 -3.50
C MET A 99 4.89 13.88 -4.92
N ALA A 100 4.68 13.06 -5.95
CA ALA A 100 4.62 13.52 -7.34
C ALA A 100 3.41 14.44 -7.57
N ILE A 101 2.22 14.07 -7.07
CA ILE A 101 1.01 14.89 -7.14
C ILE A 101 1.21 16.20 -6.37
N SER A 102 1.76 16.12 -5.15
CA SER A 102 2.02 17.30 -4.32
C SER A 102 3.01 18.24 -5.00
N LEU A 103 4.07 17.69 -5.61
CA LEU A 103 5.07 18.49 -6.33
C LEU A 103 4.46 19.19 -7.56
N ALA A 104 3.57 18.53 -8.30
CA ALA A 104 2.84 19.11 -9.43
C ALA A 104 1.88 20.23 -8.99
N ALA A 105 1.32 20.13 -7.79
CA ALA A 105 0.40 21.14 -7.24
C ALA A 105 1.12 22.36 -6.62
N ILE A 106 2.44 22.30 -6.40
CA ILE A 106 3.19 23.41 -5.82
C ILE A 106 3.67 24.35 -6.91
N GLU A 107 3.04 25.53 -7.02
CA GLU A 107 3.36 26.55 -8.03
C GLU A 107 4.66 27.33 -7.76
N SER A 108 5.33 27.10 -6.63
CA SER A 108 6.55 27.82 -6.25
C SER A 108 7.73 27.47 -7.16
N THR A 109 8.48 28.48 -7.58
CA THR A 109 9.75 28.33 -8.32
C THR A 109 10.94 28.02 -7.42
N SER A 110 10.81 28.30 -6.10
CA SER A 110 11.88 28.05 -5.12
C SER A 110 11.96 26.57 -4.74
N ILE A 111 13.12 25.96 -4.96
CA ILE A 111 13.39 24.57 -4.57
C ILE A 111 13.25 24.34 -3.06
N TRP A 112 13.63 25.34 -2.25
CA TRP A 112 13.51 25.26 -0.80
C TRP A 112 12.06 25.26 -0.34
N MET A 113 11.20 26.05 -0.99
CA MET A 113 9.77 26.06 -0.69
C MET A 113 9.12 24.72 -1.10
N ARG A 114 9.47 24.18 -2.26
CA ARG A 114 9.02 22.85 -2.70
C ARG A 114 9.46 21.77 -1.72
N ALA A 115 10.73 21.79 -1.30
CA ALA A 115 11.26 20.84 -0.32
C ALA A 115 10.53 20.92 1.03
N ALA A 116 10.31 22.15 1.54
CA ALA A 116 9.59 22.34 2.80
C ALA A 116 8.14 21.87 2.73
N ALA A 117 7.43 22.18 1.64
CA ALA A 117 6.05 21.72 1.44
C ALA A 117 5.96 20.19 1.33
N LEU A 118 6.84 19.55 0.55
CA LEU A 118 6.89 18.10 0.45
C LEU A 118 7.26 17.43 1.78
N ALA A 119 8.17 18.02 2.55
CA ALA A 119 8.51 17.52 3.89
C ALA A 119 7.31 17.61 4.83
N ALA A 120 6.59 18.73 4.82
CA ALA A 120 5.36 18.90 5.62
C ALA A 120 4.29 17.88 5.24
N VAL A 121 4.05 17.65 3.94
CA VAL A 121 3.12 16.62 3.44
C VAL A 121 3.56 15.23 3.91
N ALA A 122 4.84 14.89 3.77
CA ALA A 122 5.39 13.60 4.21
C ALA A 122 5.15 13.33 5.70
N VAL A 123 5.43 14.31 6.55
CA VAL A 123 5.23 14.22 8.00
C VAL A 123 3.74 14.10 8.32
N MET A 124 2.91 14.97 7.75
CA MET A 124 1.46 15.02 8.01
C MET A 124 0.79 13.69 7.66
N ILE A 125 1.08 13.13 6.46
CA ILE A 125 0.51 11.86 6.02
C ILE A 125 1.03 10.70 6.88
N THR A 126 2.33 10.69 7.20
CA THR A 126 2.90 9.63 8.05
C THR A 126 2.27 9.64 9.44
N VAL A 127 2.17 10.80 10.08
CA VAL A 127 1.53 10.94 11.40
C VAL A 127 0.04 10.60 11.32
N GLY A 128 -0.66 11.06 10.29
CA GLY A 128 -2.08 10.76 10.10
C GLY A 128 -2.36 9.27 9.94
N VAL A 129 -1.68 8.61 9.02
CA VAL A 129 -1.91 7.19 8.70
C VAL A 129 -1.47 6.30 9.87
N TYR A 130 -0.22 6.42 10.30
CA TYR A 130 0.30 5.54 11.36
C TYR A 130 -0.25 5.89 12.74
N GLY A 131 -0.61 7.16 12.97
CA GLY A 131 -1.35 7.58 14.16
C GLY A 131 -2.72 6.93 14.24
N ALA A 132 -3.47 6.89 13.15
CA ALA A 132 -4.76 6.21 13.08
C ALA A 132 -4.61 4.69 13.33
N VAL A 133 -3.62 4.04 12.70
CA VAL A 133 -3.33 2.61 12.94
C VAL A 133 -2.94 2.36 14.40
N ALA A 134 -2.07 3.19 14.98
CA ALA A 134 -1.66 3.07 16.37
C ALA A 134 -2.85 3.25 17.33
N LEU A 135 -3.77 4.16 17.02
CA LEU A 135 -4.99 4.37 17.80
C LEU A 135 -5.88 3.12 17.78
N ILE A 136 -6.09 2.53 16.59
CA ILE A 136 -6.88 1.30 16.45
C ILE A 136 -6.28 0.18 17.27
N VAL A 137 -4.95 -0.05 17.17
CA VAL A 137 -4.28 -1.10 17.95
C VAL A 137 -4.35 -0.83 19.45
N LYS A 138 -4.27 0.44 19.88
CA LYS A 138 -4.44 0.79 21.31
C LYS A 138 -5.87 0.61 21.83
N MET A 139 -6.86 0.62 20.97
CA MET A 139 -8.24 0.35 21.38
C MET A 139 -8.42 -1.06 21.96
N ASP A 140 -7.61 -2.04 21.50
CA ASP A 140 -7.63 -3.39 22.07
C ASP A 140 -7.09 -3.41 23.52
N ASP A 141 -5.94 -2.81 23.75
CA ASP A 141 -5.35 -2.68 25.08
C ASP A 141 -6.31 -1.95 26.06
N ALA A 142 -6.93 -0.85 25.59
CA ALA A 142 -7.91 -0.09 26.36
C ALA A 142 -9.19 -0.91 26.61
N GLY A 143 -9.64 -1.68 25.63
CA GLY A 143 -10.78 -2.58 25.76
C GLY A 143 -10.55 -3.66 26.82
N LEU A 144 -9.37 -4.28 26.82
CA LEU A 144 -8.98 -5.25 27.86
C LEU A 144 -8.93 -4.62 29.25
N ALA A 145 -8.32 -3.44 29.39
CA ALA A 145 -8.25 -2.72 30.66
C ALA A 145 -9.64 -2.35 31.19
N LEU A 146 -10.52 -1.83 30.33
CA LEU A 146 -11.90 -1.48 30.68
C LEU A 146 -12.74 -2.71 31.03
N SER A 147 -12.54 -3.85 30.36
CA SER A 147 -13.28 -5.08 30.61
C SER A 147 -13.01 -5.68 31.99
N ARG A 148 -11.85 -5.35 32.58
CA ARG A 148 -11.38 -5.79 33.91
C ARG A 148 -11.67 -4.75 35.01
N ALA A 149 -12.45 -3.71 34.73
CA ALA A 149 -12.71 -2.67 35.72
C ALA A 149 -13.44 -3.22 36.96
N ASP A 150 -12.85 -3.01 38.14
CA ASP A 150 -13.39 -3.42 39.44
C ASP A 150 -14.54 -2.49 39.89
N GLY A 151 -15.48 -3.05 40.66
CA GLY A 151 -16.60 -2.32 41.28
C GLY A 151 -17.98 -2.85 40.86
N ASP A 152 -18.95 -2.70 41.75
CA ASP A 152 -20.34 -3.19 41.57
C ASP A 152 -21.34 -2.12 41.16
N GLY A 153 -20.84 -0.90 40.86
CA GLY A 153 -21.69 0.23 40.45
C GLY A 153 -22.06 0.23 38.95
N GLY A 154 -23.12 0.94 38.57
CA GLY A 154 -23.57 1.09 37.18
C GLY A 154 -22.46 1.61 36.23
N PHE A 155 -21.57 2.47 36.72
CA PHE A 155 -20.43 2.98 35.96
C PHE A 155 -19.36 1.91 35.66
N ALA A 156 -19.13 1.01 36.62
CA ALA A 156 -18.23 -0.14 36.40
C ALA A 156 -18.83 -1.13 35.39
N SER A 157 -20.16 -1.34 35.45
CA SER A 157 -20.87 -2.16 34.47
C SER A 157 -20.79 -1.58 33.06
N PHE A 158 -20.93 -0.26 32.91
CA PHE A 158 -20.74 0.43 31.61
C PHE A 158 -19.33 0.30 31.09
N LYS A 159 -18.31 0.52 31.93
CA LYS A 159 -16.89 0.32 31.54
C LYS A 159 -16.63 -1.10 31.04
N ARG A 160 -17.12 -2.11 31.78
CA ARG A 160 -16.97 -3.52 31.35
C ARG A 160 -17.70 -3.82 30.04
N ALA A 161 -18.89 -3.25 29.85
CA ALA A 161 -19.65 -3.42 28.60
C ALA A 161 -18.90 -2.79 27.41
N LEU A 162 -18.41 -1.56 27.58
CA LEU A 162 -17.61 -0.85 26.58
C LEU A 162 -16.29 -1.60 26.28
N GLY A 163 -15.60 -2.09 27.31
CA GLY A 163 -14.39 -2.89 27.15
C GLY A 163 -14.62 -4.15 26.33
N ARG A 164 -15.68 -4.91 26.65
CA ARG A 164 -16.07 -6.10 25.87
C ARG A 164 -16.45 -5.78 24.42
N PHE A 165 -17.13 -4.65 24.20
CA PHE A 165 -17.45 -4.18 22.85
C PHE A 165 -16.20 -3.88 22.04
N LEU A 166 -15.23 -3.13 22.61
CA LEU A 166 -13.97 -2.80 21.95
C LEU A 166 -13.18 -4.07 21.56
N VAL A 167 -13.01 -5.02 22.50
CA VAL A 167 -12.31 -6.27 22.23
C VAL A 167 -12.99 -7.09 21.12
N ARG A 168 -14.34 -7.16 21.13
CA ARG A 168 -15.09 -7.88 20.09
C ARG A 168 -15.06 -7.17 18.72
N ALA A 169 -14.93 -5.85 18.71
CA ALA A 169 -14.86 -5.06 17.48
C ALA A 169 -13.50 -5.14 16.79
N MET A 170 -12.43 -5.54 17.50
CA MET A 170 -11.07 -5.55 16.93
C MET A 170 -10.89 -6.53 15.76
N PRO A 171 -11.27 -7.83 15.82
CA PRO A 171 -11.07 -8.73 14.69
C PRO A 171 -11.78 -8.24 13.41
N PRO A 172 -13.07 -7.84 13.44
CA PRO A 172 -13.72 -7.29 12.26
C PRO A 172 -13.09 -5.95 11.81
N ALA A 173 -12.63 -5.09 12.72
CA ALA A 173 -11.96 -3.84 12.37
C ALA A 173 -10.64 -4.10 11.62
N LEU A 174 -9.81 -5.03 12.07
CA LEU A 174 -8.57 -5.41 11.40
C LEU A 174 -8.83 -6.06 10.03
N THR A 175 -9.84 -6.92 9.93
CA THR A 175 -10.24 -7.53 8.66
C THR A 175 -10.73 -6.48 7.66
N THR A 176 -11.55 -5.52 8.13
CA THR A 176 -12.02 -4.40 7.31
C THR A 176 -10.85 -3.54 6.85
N LEU A 177 -9.93 -3.18 7.75
CA LEU A 177 -8.74 -2.39 7.42
C LEU A 177 -7.87 -3.09 6.35
N SER A 178 -7.64 -4.40 6.50
CA SER A 178 -6.92 -5.20 5.52
C SER A 178 -7.63 -5.23 4.16
N THR A 179 -8.95 -5.38 4.15
CA THR A 179 -9.74 -5.42 2.91
C THR A 179 -9.77 -4.07 2.22
N VAL A 180 -9.98 -2.98 2.98
CA VAL A 180 -9.92 -1.61 2.47
C VAL A 180 -8.53 -1.29 1.94
N GLY A 181 -7.47 -1.71 2.66
CA GLY A 181 -6.10 -1.53 2.20
C GLY A 181 -5.81 -2.23 0.86
N THR A 182 -6.27 -3.48 0.70
CA THR A 182 -6.13 -4.21 -0.56
C THR A 182 -6.91 -3.54 -1.71
N ALA A 183 -8.14 -3.08 -1.44
CA ALA A 183 -8.94 -2.35 -2.42
C ALA A 183 -8.28 -1.01 -2.81
N ALA A 184 -7.70 -0.29 -1.83
CA ALA A 184 -6.97 0.95 -2.07
C ALA A 184 -5.72 0.72 -2.95
N MET A 185 -4.96 -0.37 -2.72
CA MET A 185 -3.81 -0.71 -3.56
C MET A 185 -4.22 -0.92 -5.03
N LEU A 186 -5.32 -1.64 -5.27
CA LEU A 186 -5.82 -1.89 -6.63
C LEU A 186 -6.36 -0.60 -7.26
N TRP A 187 -7.11 0.19 -6.51
CA TRP A 187 -7.64 1.46 -6.99
C TRP A 187 -6.51 2.43 -7.35
N VAL A 188 -5.60 2.69 -6.40
CA VAL A 188 -4.48 3.64 -6.61
C VAL A 188 -3.55 3.11 -7.71
N GLY A 189 -3.16 1.83 -7.67
CA GLY A 189 -2.33 1.23 -8.71
C GLY A 189 -2.98 1.31 -10.09
N GLY A 190 -4.28 1.03 -10.20
CA GLY A 190 -5.05 1.16 -11.43
C GLY A 190 -5.13 2.60 -11.93
N GLN A 191 -5.35 3.56 -11.03
CA GLN A 191 -5.39 4.98 -11.37
C GLN A 191 -4.05 5.51 -11.88
N ILE A 192 -2.92 5.12 -11.25
CA ILE A 192 -1.57 5.45 -11.72
C ILE A 192 -1.36 4.93 -13.15
N LEU A 193 -1.73 3.68 -13.41
CA LEU A 193 -1.58 3.09 -14.74
C LEU A 193 -2.46 3.76 -15.78
N LEU A 194 -3.71 4.07 -15.46
CA LEU A 194 -4.62 4.79 -16.36
C LEU A 194 -4.07 6.16 -16.71
N HIS A 195 -3.64 6.93 -15.71
CA HIS A 195 -3.03 8.26 -15.93
C HIS A 195 -1.72 8.19 -16.73
N GLY A 196 -0.88 7.17 -16.42
CA GLY A 196 0.34 6.93 -17.18
C GLY A 196 0.06 6.60 -18.64
N LEU A 197 -0.94 5.78 -18.95
CA LEU A 197 -1.36 5.48 -20.30
C LEU A 197 -1.85 6.72 -21.06
N GLU A 198 -2.59 7.61 -20.40
CA GLU A 198 -2.99 8.91 -20.98
C GLU A 198 -1.78 9.75 -21.38
N THR A 199 -0.78 9.83 -20.51
CA THR A 199 0.48 10.55 -20.78
C THR A 199 1.21 10.00 -22.00
N PHE A 200 1.10 8.70 -22.28
CA PHE A 200 1.67 8.04 -23.47
C PHE A 200 0.70 7.96 -24.66
N HIS A 201 -0.34 8.80 -24.69
CA HIS A 201 -1.35 8.85 -25.76
C HIS A 201 -2.17 7.56 -25.95
N LEU A 202 -2.17 6.67 -24.97
CA LEU A 202 -3.00 5.48 -24.91
C LEU A 202 -4.20 5.68 -23.96
N GLY A 203 -4.87 6.82 -24.04
CA GLY A 203 -5.89 7.26 -23.10
C GLY A 203 -7.24 6.57 -23.21
N TRP A 204 -7.45 5.63 -24.14
CA TRP A 204 -8.75 4.99 -24.32
C TRP A 204 -9.28 4.29 -23.05
N PRO A 205 -8.46 3.57 -22.20
CA PRO A 205 -9.00 2.95 -21.00
C PRO A 205 -9.47 3.98 -19.96
N ALA A 206 -8.71 5.06 -19.79
CA ALA A 206 -9.08 6.15 -18.90
C ALA A 206 -10.35 6.87 -19.39
N HIS A 207 -10.46 7.10 -20.70
CA HIS A 207 -11.67 7.68 -21.30
C HIS A 207 -12.92 6.82 -21.02
N VAL A 208 -12.83 5.51 -21.15
CA VAL A 208 -13.93 4.57 -20.82
C VAL A 208 -14.33 4.71 -19.34
N VAL A 209 -13.37 4.75 -18.42
CA VAL A 209 -13.62 4.96 -17.00
C VAL A 209 -14.36 6.28 -16.76
N HIS A 210 -13.88 7.39 -17.35
CA HIS A 210 -14.51 8.70 -17.22
C HIS A 210 -15.93 8.75 -17.77
N VAL A 211 -16.18 8.19 -18.96
CA VAL A 211 -17.51 8.16 -19.57
C VAL A 211 -18.50 7.35 -18.74
N ILE A 212 -18.08 6.21 -18.19
CA ILE A 212 -18.97 5.39 -17.35
C ILE A 212 -19.25 6.10 -16.03
N ALA A 213 -18.25 6.68 -15.39
CA ALA A 213 -18.39 7.41 -14.14
C ALA A 213 -19.31 8.63 -14.29
N GLU A 214 -19.13 9.41 -15.35
CA GLU A 214 -19.98 10.56 -15.65
C GLU A 214 -21.43 10.17 -15.93
N LYS A 215 -21.65 9.11 -16.72
CA LYS A 215 -23.00 8.56 -16.94
C LYS A 215 -23.67 8.10 -15.65
N ALA A 216 -22.91 7.44 -14.76
CA ALA A 216 -23.45 6.99 -13.47
C ALA A 216 -23.77 8.17 -12.55
N ALA A 217 -23.00 9.25 -12.62
CA ALA A 217 -23.21 10.46 -11.83
C ALA A 217 -24.29 11.40 -12.39
N SER A 218 -24.58 11.32 -13.69
CA SER A 218 -25.48 12.24 -14.40
C SER A 218 -26.90 12.42 -13.80
N PRO A 219 -27.53 11.40 -13.12
CA PRO A 219 -28.82 11.61 -12.47
C PRO A 219 -28.77 12.48 -11.22
N PHE A 220 -27.57 12.73 -10.69
CA PHE A 220 -27.36 13.47 -9.44
C PHE A 220 -26.85 14.88 -9.72
N ALA A 221 -26.95 15.78 -8.72
CA ALA A 221 -26.45 17.14 -8.82
C ALA A 221 -25.59 17.54 -7.63
N GLY A 222 -24.75 18.57 -7.78
CA GLY A 222 -23.94 19.13 -6.72
C GLY A 222 -22.96 18.14 -6.10
N ALA A 223 -22.88 18.11 -4.78
CA ALA A 223 -21.94 17.25 -4.05
C ALA A 223 -22.20 15.75 -4.27
N VAL A 224 -23.44 15.34 -4.48
CA VAL A 224 -23.79 13.93 -4.71
C VAL A 224 -23.23 13.46 -6.06
N HIS A 225 -23.36 14.28 -7.11
CA HIS A 225 -22.73 14.01 -8.41
C HIS A 225 -21.23 13.79 -8.27
N ALA A 226 -20.52 14.69 -7.57
CA ALA A 226 -19.07 14.58 -7.37
C ALA A 226 -18.68 13.29 -6.61
N ILE A 227 -19.43 12.95 -5.56
CA ILE A 227 -19.17 11.73 -4.78
C ILE A 227 -19.41 10.48 -5.63
N VAL A 228 -20.52 10.40 -6.36
CA VAL A 228 -20.85 9.24 -7.21
C VAL A 228 -19.80 9.08 -8.31
N ASN A 229 -19.45 10.18 -8.99
CA ASN A 229 -18.42 10.18 -10.02
C ASN A 229 -17.09 9.66 -9.47
N TRP A 230 -16.65 10.18 -8.32
CA TRP A 230 -15.42 9.75 -7.67
C TRP A 230 -15.45 8.26 -7.26
N VAL A 231 -16.54 7.79 -6.61
CA VAL A 231 -16.67 6.39 -6.17
C VAL A 231 -16.66 5.44 -7.36
N VAL A 232 -17.40 5.76 -8.42
CA VAL A 232 -17.47 4.93 -9.63
C VAL A 232 -16.11 4.90 -10.34
N SER A 233 -15.45 6.07 -10.49
CA SER A 233 -14.10 6.15 -11.05
C SER A 233 -13.10 5.32 -10.25
N ALA A 234 -13.14 5.41 -8.92
CA ALA A 234 -12.29 4.63 -8.03
C ALA A 234 -12.54 3.11 -8.17
N ALA A 235 -13.81 2.70 -8.20
CA ALA A 235 -14.18 1.31 -8.39
C ALA A 235 -13.71 0.74 -9.74
N LEU A 236 -13.92 1.48 -10.81
CA LEU A 236 -13.49 1.08 -12.16
C LEU A 236 -11.97 1.03 -12.28
N SER A 237 -11.25 2.00 -11.69
CA SER A 237 -9.79 1.97 -11.61
C SER A 237 -9.30 0.77 -10.82
N GLY A 238 -9.99 0.40 -9.74
CA GLY A 238 -9.70 -0.81 -8.96
C GLY A 238 -9.92 -2.11 -9.75
N VAL A 239 -11.00 -2.17 -10.53
CA VAL A 239 -11.25 -3.32 -11.44
C VAL A 239 -10.17 -3.40 -12.52
N PHE A 240 -9.80 -2.27 -13.12
CA PHE A 240 -8.69 -2.22 -14.08
C PHE A 240 -7.38 -2.69 -13.44
N GLY A 241 -7.08 -2.19 -12.23
CA GLY A 241 -5.92 -2.61 -11.45
C GLY A 241 -5.92 -4.10 -11.14
N LEU A 242 -7.08 -4.68 -10.81
CA LEU A 242 -7.22 -6.12 -10.58
C LEU A 242 -6.96 -6.94 -11.86
N ILE A 243 -7.50 -6.51 -13.00
CA ILE A 243 -7.26 -7.18 -14.29
C ILE A 243 -5.77 -7.18 -14.62
N VAL A 244 -5.11 -6.01 -14.51
CA VAL A 244 -3.67 -5.88 -14.76
C VAL A 244 -2.88 -6.72 -13.75
N GLY A 245 -3.24 -6.67 -12.46
CA GLY A 245 -2.57 -7.45 -11.42
C GLY A 245 -2.66 -8.95 -11.65
N LEU A 246 -3.85 -9.47 -11.98
CA LEU A 246 -4.04 -10.88 -12.34
C LEU A 246 -3.23 -11.28 -13.58
N ALA A 247 -3.11 -10.40 -14.58
CA ALA A 247 -2.27 -10.65 -15.76
C ALA A 247 -0.78 -10.64 -15.41
N LEU A 248 -0.37 -9.89 -14.38
CA LEU A 248 1.02 -9.83 -13.93
C LEU A 248 1.43 -11.04 -13.07
N ILE A 249 0.52 -11.75 -12.41
CA ILE A 249 0.83 -12.94 -11.60
C ILE A 249 1.58 -14.01 -12.42
N PRO A 250 1.07 -14.50 -13.58
CA PRO A 250 1.81 -15.45 -14.39
C PRO A 250 3.12 -14.88 -14.95
N VAL A 251 3.15 -13.61 -15.31
CA VAL A 251 4.40 -12.96 -15.79
C VAL A 251 5.47 -12.96 -14.69
N ALA A 252 5.10 -12.61 -13.46
CA ALA A 252 6.02 -12.64 -12.32
C ALA A 252 6.52 -14.07 -12.05
N SER A 253 5.65 -15.07 -12.10
CA SER A 253 5.98 -16.46 -11.80
C SER A 253 6.84 -17.11 -12.89
N TYR A 254 6.49 -16.91 -14.15
CA TYR A 254 7.14 -17.62 -15.29
C TYR A 254 8.31 -16.86 -15.92
N VAL A 255 8.39 -15.53 -15.75
CA VAL A 255 9.42 -14.71 -16.36
C VAL A 255 10.39 -14.17 -15.34
N VAL A 256 9.89 -13.48 -14.31
CA VAL A 256 10.74 -12.76 -13.34
C VAL A 256 11.46 -13.73 -12.40
N SER A 257 10.78 -14.74 -11.87
CA SER A 257 11.37 -15.72 -10.95
C SER A 257 12.53 -16.51 -11.55
N PRO A 258 12.45 -17.08 -12.77
CA PRO A 258 13.57 -17.80 -13.37
C PRO A 258 14.74 -16.87 -13.75
N LEU A 259 14.45 -15.64 -14.21
CA LEU A 259 15.47 -14.64 -14.51
C LEU A 259 16.27 -14.26 -13.26
N LEU A 260 15.61 -13.99 -12.13
CA LEU A 260 16.27 -13.67 -10.87
C LEU A 260 17.10 -14.85 -10.33
N ARG A 261 16.61 -16.11 -10.50
CA ARG A 261 17.37 -17.32 -10.14
C ARG A 261 18.59 -17.48 -11.03
N GLY A 262 18.48 -17.17 -12.33
CA GLY A 262 19.58 -17.18 -13.29
C GLY A 262 20.66 -16.15 -12.92
N VAL A 263 20.26 -14.93 -12.63
CA VAL A 263 21.17 -13.84 -12.20
C VAL A 263 21.85 -14.17 -10.86
N LYS A 264 21.10 -14.68 -9.87
CA LYS A 264 21.69 -15.13 -8.59
C LYS A 264 22.70 -16.27 -8.77
N ARG A 265 22.51 -17.18 -9.75
CA ARG A 265 23.48 -18.23 -10.07
C ARG A 265 24.73 -17.68 -10.75
N LEU A 266 24.62 -16.60 -11.54
CA LEU A 266 25.76 -15.96 -12.21
C LEU A 266 26.60 -15.11 -11.26
N PHE A 267 25.99 -14.46 -10.28
CA PHE A 267 26.68 -13.60 -9.31
C PHE A 267 26.87 -14.25 -7.92
N GLY A 268 26.27 -15.41 -7.64
CA GLY A 268 26.47 -16.17 -6.41
C GLY A 268 27.80 -16.89 -6.45
N LYS A 269 28.78 -16.45 -5.65
CA LYS A 269 30.05 -17.18 -5.39
C LYS A 269 29.73 -18.64 -5.02
N LYS A 270 30.36 -19.59 -5.72
CA LYS A 270 30.41 -21.01 -5.33
C LYS A 270 30.76 -21.12 -3.83
N PRO A 271 30.05 -21.94 -3.04
CA PRO A 271 30.57 -22.31 -1.74
C PRO A 271 31.89 -23.03 -1.93
N THR A 272 32.94 -22.46 -1.37
CA THR A 272 34.28 -23.07 -1.29
C THR A 272 34.14 -24.36 -0.51
N SER A 273 34.27 -25.50 -1.21
CA SER A 273 34.45 -26.80 -0.58
C SER A 273 35.81 -26.76 0.12
N ALA A 274 35.83 -26.38 1.38
CA ALA A 274 36.98 -26.58 2.25
C ALA A 274 37.00 -28.02 2.76
N GLY A 275 37.77 -28.83 2.14
CA GLY A 275 38.71 -29.76 2.66
C GLY A 275 38.22 -30.79 3.66
N ALA A 276 37.94 -31.99 3.15
CA ALA A 276 38.22 -33.23 3.89
C ALA A 276 39.70 -33.33 4.16
N ARG A 277 40.05 -33.32 5.41
CA ARG A 277 41.16 -34.15 5.97
C ARG A 277 40.97 -34.28 7.48
#